data_6b0c5f15a835a434d42e36e1c5ace1a0
#
_entry.id   6b0c5f15a835a434d42e36e1c5ace1a0
#
_cell.length_a   1.000
_cell.length_b   1.000
_cell.length_c   1.000
_cell.angle_alpha   90.00
_cell.angle_beta   90.00
_cell.angle_gamma   90.00
#
_symmetry.space_group_name_H-M   'P 1'
#
loop_
_entity.id
_entity.type
_entity.pdbx_description
1 polymer ?
#
loop_
_entity_poly.entity_id
_entity_poly.type
_entity_poly.pdbx_seq_one_letter_code
_entity_poly.pdbx_strand_id
1 'polypeptide(L)' 'MKFILALVICSQVQQTCLPPYQWPETFDSQYDCLMFGYEESMAKMEEIGRTEINIHGMFVKFYCTPENSV' A
#
# COMPACT_ATOMS: atom_id res chain seq x y z
N MET A 1 -9.08 4.48 18.69
CA MET A 1 -8.07 5.09 17.79
C MET A 1 -8.27 4.57 16.37
N LYS A 2 -8.26 5.45 15.40
CA LYS A 2 -8.42 5.07 14.02
C LYS A 2 -7.06 4.96 13.34
N PHE A 3 -6.99 4.11 12.32
CA PHE A 3 -5.77 3.93 11.55
C PHE A 3 -6.01 4.29 10.09
N ILE A 4 -5.03 4.93 9.49
CA ILE A 4 -5.06 5.38 8.11
C ILE A 4 -4.16 4.46 7.30
N LEU A 5 -4.68 3.98 6.15
CA LEU A 5 -3.94 3.13 5.25
C LEU A 5 -3.45 3.95 4.05
N ALA A 6 -2.17 3.82 3.74
CA ALA A 6 -1.58 4.41 2.53
C ALA A 6 -0.83 3.34 1.77
N LEU A 7 -1.09 3.26 0.47
CA LEU A 7 -0.45 2.32 -0.44
C LEU A 7 0.58 3.05 -1.30
N VAL A 8 1.72 2.41 -1.53
CA VAL A 8 2.80 3.02 -2.30
C VAL A 8 3.29 2.02 -3.34
N ILE A 9 3.37 2.45 -4.59
CA ILE A 9 3.89 1.64 -5.69
C ILE A 9 5.29 2.13 -6.04
N CYS A 10 6.26 1.22 -6.03
CA CYS A 10 7.66 1.57 -6.25
C CYS A 10 8.27 0.73 -7.36
N SER A 11 9.37 1.22 -7.93
CA SER A 11 10.16 0.49 -8.90
C SER A 11 11.62 0.46 -8.43
N GLN A 12 12.17 -0.75 -8.28
CA GLN A 12 13.58 -0.90 -7.91
C GLN A 12 14.51 -0.52 -9.06
N VAL A 13 14.07 -0.78 -10.30
CA VAL A 13 14.88 -0.46 -11.47
C VAL A 13 15.05 1.05 -11.61
N GLN A 14 13.97 1.80 -11.47
CA GLN A 14 14.01 3.25 -11.57
C GLN A 14 14.36 3.92 -10.25
N GLN A 15 14.38 3.15 -9.16
CA GLN A 15 14.69 3.65 -7.81
C GLN A 15 13.77 4.79 -7.41
N THR A 16 12.48 4.65 -7.70
CA THR A 16 11.51 5.69 -7.41
C THR A 16 10.18 5.08 -7.00
N CYS A 17 9.40 5.86 -6.30
CA CYS A 17 8.06 5.48 -5.88
C CYS A 17 7.07 6.54 -6.32
N LEU A 18 5.85 6.11 -6.63
CA LEU A 18 4.76 7.04 -6.87
C LEU A 18 4.31 7.64 -5.53
N PRO A 19 3.66 8.81 -5.57
CA PRO A 19 3.12 9.38 -4.34
C PRO A 19 2.19 8.39 -3.64
N PRO A 20 2.21 8.35 -2.31
CA PRO A 20 1.33 7.44 -1.58
C PRO A 20 -0.14 7.72 -1.87
N TYR A 21 -0.90 6.64 -2.03
CA TYR A 21 -2.34 6.74 -2.15
C TYR A 21 -2.98 6.47 -0.80
N GLN A 22 -3.64 7.46 -0.25
CA GLN A 22 -4.33 7.30 1.02
C GLN A 22 -5.70 6.70 0.79
N TRP A 23 -5.97 5.59 1.47
CA TRP A 23 -7.27 4.93 1.37
C TRP A 23 -8.33 5.83 2.01
N PRO A 24 -9.49 5.95 1.39
CA PRO A 24 -10.51 6.90 1.90
C PRO A 24 -11.13 6.48 3.22
N GLU A 25 -11.11 5.20 3.53
CA GLU A 25 -11.71 4.70 4.76
C GLU A 25 -10.65 4.55 5.84
N THR A 26 -11.07 4.69 7.10
CA THR A 26 -10.20 4.43 8.23
C THR A 26 -10.56 3.09 8.86
N PHE A 27 -9.65 2.59 9.69
CA PHE A 27 -9.82 1.28 10.31
C PHE A 27 -9.80 1.43 11.83
N ASP A 28 -10.60 0.60 12.50
CA ASP A 28 -10.76 0.70 13.95
C ASP A 28 -9.61 0.09 14.73
N SER A 29 -8.81 -0.77 14.08
CA SER A 29 -7.69 -1.41 14.75
C SER A 29 -6.52 -1.53 13.81
N GLN A 30 -5.32 -1.66 14.39
CA GLN A 30 -4.12 -1.88 13.59
C GLN A 30 -4.20 -3.22 12.86
N TYR A 31 -4.75 -4.22 13.51
CA TYR A 31 -4.89 -5.55 12.89
C TYR A 31 -5.72 -5.45 11.61
N ASP A 32 -6.87 -4.78 11.68
CA ASP A 32 -7.74 -4.64 10.51
C ASP A 32 -7.07 -3.88 9.39
N CYS A 33 -6.36 -2.81 9.75
CA CYS A 33 -5.62 -2.02 8.75
C CYS A 33 -4.54 -2.86 8.08
N LEU A 34 -3.78 -3.63 8.86
CA LEU A 34 -2.71 -4.46 8.31
C LEU A 34 -3.24 -5.55 7.40
N MET A 35 -4.29 -6.24 7.83
CA MET A 35 -4.86 -7.33 7.02
C MET A 35 -5.41 -6.79 5.71
N PHE A 36 -6.11 -5.69 5.76
CA PHE A 36 -6.63 -5.06 4.55
C PHE A 36 -5.50 -4.57 3.66
N GLY A 37 -4.46 -3.99 4.26
CA GLY A 37 -3.30 -3.52 3.51
C GLY A 37 -2.60 -4.63 2.74
N TYR A 38 -2.43 -5.79 3.36
CA TYR A 38 -1.83 -6.94 2.69
C TYR A 38 -2.71 -7.42 1.54
N GLU A 39 -4.02 -7.52 1.77
CA GLU A 39 -4.94 -7.96 0.72
C GLU A 39 -4.92 -7.01 -0.47
N GLU A 40 -4.98 -5.72 -0.21
CA GLU A 40 -4.98 -4.72 -1.28
C GLU A 40 -3.64 -4.66 -2.00
N SER A 41 -2.54 -4.86 -1.27
CA SER A 41 -1.22 -4.90 -1.89
C SER A 41 -1.11 -6.07 -2.85
N MET A 42 -1.59 -7.25 -2.46
CA MET A 42 -1.59 -8.41 -3.34
C MET A 42 -2.48 -8.18 -4.56
N ALA A 43 -3.67 -7.63 -4.34
CA ALA A 43 -4.58 -7.34 -5.44
C ALA A 43 -3.97 -6.37 -6.44
N LYS A 44 -3.28 -5.36 -5.94
CA LYS A 44 -2.62 -4.38 -6.80
C LYS A 44 -1.49 -5.02 -7.59
N MET A 45 -0.71 -5.90 -6.97
CA MET A 45 0.35 -6.61 -7.67
C MET A 45 -0.20 -7.51 -8.77
N GLU A 46 -1.32 -8.17 -8.50
CA GLU A 46 -1.97 -8.98 -9.52
C GLU A 46 -2.49 -8.13 -10.67
N GLU A 47 -2.99 -6.94 -10.35
CA GLU A 47 -3.47 -6.00 -11.36
C GLU A 47 -2.35 -5.50 -12.25
N ILE A 48 -1.19 -5.17 -11.65
CA ILE A 48 -0.01 -4.75 -12.41
C ILE A 48 0.49 -5.88 -13.30
N GLY A 49 0.54 -7.08 -12.75
CA GLY A 49 0.87 -8.27 -13.50
C GLY A 49 2.34 -8.65 -13.45
N ARG A 50 2.57 -9.92 -13.67
CA ARG A 50 3.91 -10.53 -13.57
C ARG A 50 4.94 -9.84 -14.49
N THR A 51 4.53 -9.57 -15.72
CA THR A 51 5.45 -9.03 -16.70
C THR A 51 6.01 -7.67 -16.31
N GLU A 52 5.11 -6.75 -15.94
CA GLU A 52 5.52 -5.41 -15.52
C GLU A 52 6.33 -5.45 -14.24
N ILE A 53 5.90 -6.27 -13.28
CA ILE A 53 6.61 -6.39 -12.02
C ILE A 53 8.05 -6.86 -12.25
N ASN A 54 8.23 -7.88 -13.10
CA ASN A 54 9.55 -8.45 -13.32
C ASN A 54 10.45 -7.54 -14.15
N ILE A 55 9.88 -6.84 -15.14
CA ILE A 55 10.67 -5.95 -16.00
C ILE A 55 11.16 -4.72 -15.24
N HIS A 56 10.28 -4.10 -14.47
CA HIS A 56 10.58 -2.82 -13.81
C HIS A 56 10.93 -2.95 -12.33
N GLY A 57 10.95 -4.18 -11.81
CA GLY A 57 11.21 -4.40 -10.39
C GLY A 57 10.18 -3.72 -9.52
N MET A 58 8.91 -3.80 -9.92
CA MET A 58 7.85 -3.12 -9.19
C MET A 58 7.45 -3.88 -7.96
N PHE A 59 7.03 -3.14 -6.94
CA PHE A 59 6.47 -3.73 -5.74
C PHE A 59 5.53 -2.74 -5.09
N VAL A 60 4.65 -3.26 -4.25
CA VAL A 60 3.67 -2.46 -3.53
C VAL A 60 3.94 -2.61 -2.03
N LYS A 61 3.97 -1.49 -1.34
CA LYS A 61 4.07 -1.51 0.12
C LYS A 61 2.96 -0.62 0.68
N PHE A 62 2.75 -0.71 1.99
CA PHE A 62 1.70 0.08 2.61
C PHE A 62 2.09 0.45 4.02
N TYR A 63 1.40 1.46 4.55
CA TYR A 63 1.61 1.93 5.91
C TYR A 63 0.27 2.01 6.60
N CYS A 64 0.26 1.63 7.88
CA CYS A 64 -0.88 1.83 8.77
C CYS A 64 -0.44 2.81 9.85
N THR A 65 -0.98 4.01 9.81
CA THR A 65 -0.58 5.07 10.70
C THR A 65 -1.74 5.45 11.61
N PRO A 66 -1.50 5.59 12.93
CA PRO A 66 -2.57 6.04 13.83
C PRO A 66 -3.02 7.44 13.43
N GLU A 67 -4.32 7.62 13.36
CA GLU A 67 -4.88 8.94 13.10
C GLU A 67 -4.73 9.76 14.36
N ASN A 68 -4.04 10.86 14.22
CA ASN A 68 -3.77 11.72 15.37
C ASN A 68 -4.87 12.75 15.47
N SER A 69 -5.90 12.43 16.22
CA SER A 69 -6.97 13.39 16.47
C SER A 69 -6.61 14.18 17.71
N VAL A 70 -6.20 15.37 17.52
CA VAL A 70 -5.92 16.28 18.63
C VAL A 70 -7.02 17.31 18.70
#